data_072d176fd8fad8f89ac2c72fe1d6b767
#
_entry.id   072d176fd8fad8f89ac2c72fe1d6b767
#
_cell.length_a   1.000
_cell.length_b   1.000
_cell.length_c   1.000
_cell.angle_alpha   90.00
_cell.angle_beta   90.00
_cell.angle_gamma   90.00
#
_symmetry.space_group_name_H-M   'P 1'
#
loop_
_entity.id
_entity.type
_entity.pdbx_description
1 polymer ?
#
loop_
_entity_poly.entity_id
_entity_poly.type
_entity_poly.pdbx_seq_one_letter_code
_entity_poly.pdbx_strand_id
1 'polypeptide(L)'
;VDPGAGHLEQLEAAERQLLVFAREINHLYQAERARAAELERALDRLRGSYLDMIKTLAFVVEAKDPSTRAHLQRTHDYACALAEAVDPELAADEQLRYGFLLHDVGKVGIPEAVLNKPGPLDAGEWEVMRAHPLLGVQMVAGIKSLGSAVEVIRCHHERWDGKGYPSGLAGEAIPDGARVFSVADAFDAMTSDRPYRKAIPFDRACQEIADGGGSQFDPAVVEAFTAIVPALPELHASLHGQGAGGSGPAGAGAGPGAVDSLAHSIP
;
A
#
# COMPACT_ATOMS: atom_id res chain seq x y z
N VAL A 1 69.36 -28.80 37.88
CA VAL A 1 68.17 -28.07 37.57
C VAL A 1 67.46 -28.83 36.41
N ASP A 2 66.34 -29.40 36.66
CA ASP A 2 65.62 -30.20 35.66
C ASP A 2 65.08 -29.30 34.53
N PRO A 3 65.48 -29.40 33.25
CA PRO A 3 65.06 -28.54 32.15
C PRO A 3 63.56 -28.79 31.77
N GLY A 4 62.98 -29.90 32.24
CA GLY A 4 61.56 -30.21 32.00
C GLY A 4 60.58 -29.41 32.86
N ALA A 5 60.92 -29.02 34.05
CA ALA A 5 60.05 -28.29 34.99
C ALA A 5 59.72 -26.87 34.49
N GLY A 6 60.70 -26.18 33.94
CA GLY A 6 60.47 -24.82 33.39
C GLY A 6 59.59 -24.80 32.11
N HIS A 7 59.68 -25.87 31.34
CA HIS A 7 58.84 -25.98 30.14
C HIS A 7 57.33 -26.26 30.45
N LEU A 8 57.13 -27.06 31.52
CA LEU A 8 55.77 -27.35 32.01
C LEU A 8 55.08 -26.11 32.57
N GLU A 9 55.80 -25.29 33.37
CA GLU A 9 55.29 -24.02 33.90
C GLU A 9 54.90 -23.02 32.78
N GLN A 10 55.73 -22.98 31.70
CA GLN A 10 55.42 -22.12 30.53
C GLN A 10 54.17 -22.59 29.77
N LEU A 11 53.97 -23.90 29.60
CA LEU A 11 52.76 -24.46 28.97
C LEU A 11 51.49 -24.16 29.80
N GLU A 12 51.54 -24.35 31.11
CA GLU A 12 50.44 -24.03 32.02
C GLU A 12 50.11 -22.52 32.03
N ALA A 13 51.10 -21.65 31.92
CA ALA A 13 50.88 -20.22 31.82
C ALA A 13 50.23 -19.84 30.51
N ALA A 14 50.67 -20.43 29.39
CA ALA A 14 50.05 -20.22 28.07
C ALA A 14 48.61 -20.72 28.02
N GLU A 15 48.33 -21.90 28.59
CA GLU A 15 46.97 -22.44 28.69
C GLU A 15 46.03 -21.51 29.49
N ARG A 16 46.49 -21.02 30.65
CA ARG A 16 45.73 -20.04 31.44
C ARG A 16 45.42 -18.77 30.63
N GLN A 17 46.41 -18.28 29.89
CA GLN A 17 46.25 -17.08 29.07
C GLN A 17 45.24 -17.32 27.92
N LEU A 18 45.31 -18.46 27.25
CA LEU A 18 44.35 -18.85 26.22
C LEU A 18 42.90 -18.94 26.75
N LEU A 19 42.71 -19.49 27.96
CA LEU A 19 41.41 -19.55 28.62
C LEU A 19 40.85 -18.15 28.94
N VAL A 20 41.71 -17.20 29.35
CA VAL A 20 41.31 -15.81 29.57
C VAL A 20 40.84 -15.18 28.24
N PHE A 21 41.66 -15.27 27.19
CA PHE A 21 41.29 -14.76 25.86
C PHE A 21 40.00 -15.39 25.32
N ALA A 22 39.84 -16.69 25.47
CA ALA A 22 38.64 -17.37 25.04
C ALA A 22 37.36 -16.82 25.74
N ARG A 23 37.46 -16.52 27.04
CA ARG A 23 36.36 -15.90 27.81
C ARG A 23 36.08 -14.48 27.35
N GLU A 24 37.13 -13.67 27.14
CA GLU A 24 36.97 -12.29 26.65
C GLU A 24 36.34 -12.25 25.25
N ILE A 25 36.82 -13.11 24.33
CA ILE A 25 36.24 -13.22 22.99
C ILE A 25 34.75 -13.64 23.06
N ASN A 26 34.43 -14.62 23.90
CA ASN A 26 33.05 -15.04 24.09
C ASN A 26 32.19 -13.91 24.67
N HIS A 27 32.70 -13.16 25.65
CA HIS A 27 31.99 -12.02 26.21
C HIS A 27 31.72 -10.92 25.15
N LEU A 28 32.74 -10.58 24.35
CA LEU A 28 32.60 -9.62 23.25
C LEU A 28 31.61 -10.10 22.21
N TYR A 29 31.66 -11.37 21.82
CA TYR A 29 30.73 -11.97 20.88
C TYR A 29 29.27 -11.92 21.36
N GLN A 30 29.05 -12.23 22.65
CA GLN A 30 27.69 -12.14 23.24
C GLN A 30 27.23 -10.68 23.33
N ALA A 31 28.10 -9.75 23.65
CA ALA A 31 27.76 -8.32 23.67
C ALA A 31 27.40 -7.79 22.29
N GLU A 32 28.14 -8.18 21.24
CA GLU A 32 27.85 -7.80 19.87
C GLU A 32 26.53 -8.38 19.38
N ARG A 33 26.22 -9.65 19.67
CA ARG A 33 24.95 -10.27 19.36
C ARG A 33 23.78 -9.56 20.07
N ALA A 34 23.97 -9.18 21.34
CA ALA A 34 22.94 -8.44 22.07
C ALA A 34 22.68 -7.06 21.45
N ARG A 35 23.74 -6.34 21.05
CA ARG A 35 23.63 -5.05 20.34
C ARG A 35 22.94 -5.17 18.99
N ALA A 36 23.29 -6.19 18.20
CA ALA A 36 22.66 -6.45 16.91
C ALA A 36 21.14 -6.67 17.07
N ALA A 37 20.74 -7.51 18.03
CA ALA A 37 19.34 -7.76 18.33
C ALA A 37 18.59 -6.53 18.87
N GLU A 38 19.28 -5.64 19.60
CA GLU A 38 18.70 -4.38 20.08
C GLU A 38 18.49 -3.39 18.92
N LEU A 39 19.49 -3.28 18.03
CA LEU A 39 19.42 -2.44 16.84
C LEU A 39 18.27 -2.88 15.92
N GLU A 40 18.16 -4.18 15.65
CA GLU A 40 17.08 -4.76 14.84
C GLU A 40 15.70 -4.39 15.42
N ARG A 41 15.48 -4.60 16.71
CA ARG A 41 14.25 -4.19 17.40
C ARG A 41 13.99 -2.69 17.36
N ALA A 42 15.05 -1.86 17.38
CA ALA A 42 14.89 -0.41 17.27
C ALA A 42 14.49 0.00 15.86
N LEU A 43 15.06 -0.62 14.83
CA LEU A 43 14.70 -0.42 13.44
C LEU A 43 13.25 -0.82 13.17
N ASP A 44 12.79 -1.97 13.68
CA ASP A 44 11.41 -2.42 13.51
C ASP A 44 10.41 -1.47 14.17
N ARG A 45 10.74 -0.98 15.39
CA ARG A 45 9.90 0.05 16.04
C ARG A 45 9.85 1.35 15.23
N LEU A 46 10.99 1.78 14.68
CA LEU A 46 11.05 3.00 13.88
C LEU A 46 10.23 2.85 12.59
N ARG A 47 10.33 1.71 11.89
CA ARG A 47 9.54 1.38 10.70
C ARG A 47 8.04 1.39 11.00
N GLY A 48 7.63 0.73 12.08
CA GLY A 48 6.22 0.72 12.52
C GLY A 48 5.70 2.13 12.81
N SER A 49 6.46 2.94 13.56
CA SER A 49 6.10 4.32 13.86
C SER A 49 6.02 5.20 12.62
N TYR A 50 6.90 4.99 11.64
CA TYR A 50 6.89 5.71 10.37
C TYR A 50 5.64 5.37 9.54
N LEU A 51 5.29 4.09 9.47
CA LEU A 51 4.07 3.63 8.80
C LEU A 51 2.80 4.21 9.46
N ASP A 52 2.73 4.22 10.80
CA ASP A 52 1.61 4.79 11.53
C ASP A 52 1.46 6.30 11.29
N MET A 53 2.58 7.01 11.17
CA MET A 53 2.58 8.43 10.82
C MET A 53 2.07 8.65 9.39
N ILE A 54 2.50 7.85 8.41
CA ILE A 54 2.02 7.91 7.03
C ILE A 54 0.51 7.62 6.98
N LYS A 55 0.04 6.57 7.66
CA LYS A 55 -1.39 6.24 7.75
C LYS A 55 -2.20 7.41 8.33
N THR A 56 -1.67 8.06 9.37
CA THR A 56 -2.33 9.21 10.00
C THR A 56 -2.41 10.40 9.05
N LEU A 57 -1.32 10.70 8.32
CA LEU A 57 -1.31 11.76 7.32
C LEU A 57 -2.27 11.48 6.17
N ALA A 58 -2.25 10.28 5.61
CA ALA A 58 -3.17 9.86 4.58
C ALA A 58 -4.64 10.00 5.03
N PHE A 59 -4.94 9.57 6.26
CA PHE A 59 -6.25 9.74 6.85
C PHE A 59 -6.68 11.22 6.99
N VAL A 60 -5.78 12.10 7.42
CA VAL A 60 -6.09 13.56 7.53
C VAL A 60 -6.42 14.14 6.15
N VAL A 61 -5.74 13.68 5.11
CA VAL A 61 -6.00 14.08 3.72
C VAL A 61 -7.39 13.61 3.28
N GLU A 62 -7.68 12.32 3.47
CA GLU A 62 -8.97 11.73 3.11
C GLU A 62 -10.13 12.25 3.96
N ALA A 63 -9.90 12.84 5.14
CA ALA A 63 -10.95 13.47 5.93
C ALA A 63 -11.64 14.65 5.20
N LYS A 64 -11.04 15.15 4.10
CA LYS A 64 -11.67 16.12 3.19
C LYS A 64 -12.54 15.47 2.12
N ASP A 65 -12.32 14.20 1.83
CA ASP A 65 -13.10 13.39 0.87
C ASP A 65 -14.13 12.56 1.66
N PRO A 66 -15.38 12.42 1.20
CA PRO A 66 -16.34 11.50 1.79
C PRO A 66 -15.91 10.03 1.83
N SER A 67 -14.80 9.68 1.19
CA SER A 67 -14.18 8.36 1.34
C SER A 67 -13.69 8.19 2.79
N THR A 68 -13.94 7.01 3.36
CA THR A 68 -13.74 6.78 4.79
C THR A 68 -12.36 6.19 5.08
N ARG A 69 -11.86 6.35 6.35
CA ARG A 69 -10.67 5.62 6.85
C ARG A 69 -10.68 4.14 6.47
N ALA A 70 -11.88 3.54 6.39
CA ALA A 70 -12.05 2.15 6.00
C ALA A 70 -11.64 1.89 4.54
N HIS A 71 -11.87 2.83 3.61
CA HIS A 71 -11.41 2.72 2.23
C HIS A 71 -9.88 2.65 2.14
N LEU A 72 -9.17 3.57 2.78
CA LEU A 72 -7.71 3.60 2.79
C LEU A 72 -7.10 2.29 3.28
N GLN A 73 -7.64 1.75 4.38
CA GLN A 73 -7.14 0.48 4.93
C GLN A 73 -7.46 -0.69 3.99
N ARG A 74 -8.68 -0.73 3.42
CA ARG A 74 -9.08 -1.82 2.52
C ARG A 74 -8.28 -1.83 1.23
N THR A 75 -8.14 -0.69 0.55
CA THR A 75 -7.34 -0.59 -0.69
C THR A 75 -5.89 -0.95 -0.44
N HIS A 76 -5.31 -0.50 0.67
CA HIS A 76 -3.96 -0.90 1.07
C HIS A 76 -3.83 -2.42 1.25
N ASP A 77 -4.74 -3.05 1.99
CA ASP A 77 -4.65 -4.47 2.30
C ASP A 77 -4.92 -5.34 1.08
N TYR A 78 -5.87 -4.95 0.20
CA TYR A 78 -6.08 -5.60 -1.10
C TYR A 78 -4.84 -5.47 -2.01
N ALA A 79 -4.26 -4.28 -2.08
CA ALA A 79 -3.08 -4.04 -2.90
C ALA A 79 -1.86 -4.84 -2.40
N CYS A 80 -1.67 -4.95 -1.08
CA CYS A 80 -0.60 -5.78 -0.49
C CYS A 80 -0.81 -7.26 -0.81
N ALA A 81 -2.02 -7.79 -0.66
CA ALA A 81 -2.33 -9.18 -0.98
C ALA A 81 -2.14 -9.48 -2.49
N LEU A 82 -2.52 -8.54 -3.34
CA LEU A 82 -2.37 -8.66 -4.78
C LEU A 82 -0.89 -8.55 -5.20
N ALA A 83 -0.12 -7.63 -4.61
CA ALA A 83 1.32 -7.51 -4.86
C ALA A 83 2.06 -8.81 -4.55
N GLU A 84 1.74 -9.46 -3.42
CA GLU A 84 2.30 -10.77 -3.03
C GLU A 84 1.96 -11.86 -4.05
N ALA A 85 0.76 -11.82 -4.62
CA ALA A 85 0.33 -12.79 -5.62
C ALA A 85 0.97 -12.55 -7.00
N VAL A 86 1.28 -11.29 -7.34
CA VAL A 86 1.94 -10.93 -8.61
C VAL A 86 3.43 -11.22 -8.53
N ASP A 87 4.10 -10.72 -7.48
CA ASP A 87 5.53 -10.89 -7.28
C ASP A 87 5.91 -10.64 -5.81
N PRO A 88 6.44 -11.65 -5.09
CA PRO A 88 6.91 -11.46 -3.72
C PRO A 88 8.02 -10.41 -3.55
N GLU A 89 8.85 -10.16 -4.58
CA GLU A 89 9.87 -9.10 -4.53
C GLU A 89 9.20 -7.71 -4.55
N LEU A 90 8.16 -7.55 -5.36
CA LEU A 90 7.33 -6.35 -5.38
C LEU A 90 6.66 -6.11 -4.01
N ALA A 91 6.11 -7.16 -3.40
CA ALA A 91 5.47 -7.08 -2.08
C ALA A 91 6.46 -6.75 -0.95
N ALA A 92 7.74 -7.09 -1.11
CA ALA A 92 8.80 -6.77 -0.14
C ALA A 92 9.21 -5.29 -0.16
N ASP A 93 8.83 -4.52 -1.17
CA ASP A 93 9.11 -3.09 -1.24
C ASP A 93 8.21 -2.31 -0.26
N GLU A 94 8.78 -1.92 0.89
CA GLU A 94 8.07 -1.11 1.89
C GLU A 94 7.59 0.24 1.34
N GLN A 95 8.31 0.82 0.39
CA GLN A 95 7.96 2.14 -0.18
C GLN A 95 6.69 2.03 -1.04
N LEU A 96 6.49 0.90 -1.69
CA LEU A 96 5.26 0.63 -2.43
C LEU A 96 4.02 0.71 -1.54
N ARG A 97 4.10 0.14 -0.32
CA ARG A 97 3.01 0.21 0.67
C ARG A 97 2.68 1.65 1.08
N TYR A 98 3.70 2.53 1.14
CA TYR A 98 3.47 3.96 1.38
C TYR A 98 2.74 4.61 0.19
N GLY A 99 3.06 4.18 -1.03
CA GLY A 99 2.36 4.63 -2.25
C GLY A 99 0.88 4.28 -2.22
N PHE A 100 0.53 3.06 -1.82
CA PHE A 100 -0.87 2.63 -1.65
C PHE A 100 -1.64 3.50 -0.66
N LEU A 101 -1.00 3.91 0.43
CA LEU A 101 -1.61 4.79 1.43
C LEU A 101 -1.71 6.24 0.96
N LEU A 102 -0.75 6.72 0.19
CA LEU A 102 -0.61 8.12 -0.19
C LEU A 102 -1.11 8.43 -1.61
N HIS A 103 -1.70 7.45 -2.32
CA HIS A 103 -2.08 7.60 -3.73
C HIS A 103 -2.87 8.90 -3.99
N ASP A 104 -3.78 9.22 -3.10
CA ASP A 104 -4.70 10.34 -3.17
C ASP A 104 -4.25 11.59 -2.38
N VAL A 105 -3.00 11.64 -1.89
CA VAL A 105 -2.50 12.78 -1.09
C VAL A 105 -2.67 14.12 -1.79
N GLY A 106 -2.63 14.15 -3.10
CA GLY A 106 -2.79 15.37 -3.90
C GLY A 106 -4.20 15.95 -3.90
N LYS A 107 -5.23 15.20 -3.46
CA LYS A 107 -6.59 15.71 -3.30
C LYS A 107 -6.68 16.90 -2.31
N VAL A 108 -5.71 17.05 -1.41
CA VAL A 108 -5.58 18.24 -0.56
C VAL A 108 -5.53 19.53 -1.38
N GLY A 109 -4.90 19.48 -2.56
CA GLY A 109 -4.79 20.62 -3.47
C GLY A 109 -6.02 20.86 -4.35
N ILE A 110 -7.01 19.97 -4.33
CA ILE A 110 -8.23 20.12 -5.10
C ILE A 110 -9.21 21.04 -4.35
N PRO A 111 -9.83 22.02 -5.02
CA PRO A 111 -10.85 22.88 -4.42
C PRO A 111 -12.04 22.06 -3.90
N GLU A 112 -12.50 22.37 -2.70
CA GLU A 112 -13.59 21.66 -2.04
C GLU A 112 -14.88 21.64 -2.88
N ALA A 113 -15.14 22.71 -3.63
CA ALA A 113 -16.29 22.82 -4.53
C ALA A 113 -16.26 21.79 -5.66
N VAL A 114 -15.07 21.30 -6.06
CA VAL A 114 -14.89 20.25 -7.06
C VAL A 114 -14.89 18.88 -6.37
N LEU A 115 -14.10 18.75 -5.29
CA LEU A 115 -13.94 17.48 -4.58
C LEU A 115 -15.26 16.95 -4.00
N ASN A 116 -16.06 17.86 -3.40
CA ASN A 116 -17.31 17.53 -2.71
C ASN A 116 -18.56 17.95 -3.50
N LYS A 117 -18.44 18.09 -4.83
CA LYS A 117 -19.58 18.49 -5.66
C LYS A 117 -20.72 17.48 -5.58
N PRO A 118 -21.95 17.89 -5.22
CA PRO A 118 -23.11 17.01 -5.21
C PRO A 118 -23.62 16.77 -6.65
N GLY A 119 -22.96 15.92 -7.42
CA GLY A 119 -23.33 15.60 -8.79
C GLY A 119 -22.11 15.33 -9.69
N PRO A 120 -22.32 15.04 -10.98
CA PRO A 120 -21.23 14.79 -11.90
C PRO A 120 -20.35 16.05 -12.10
N LEU A 121 -19.05 15.84 -12.29
CA LEU A 121 -18.12 16.88 -12.66
C LEU A 121 -18.31 17.26 -14.13
N ASP A 122 -18.23 18.53 -14.46
CA ASP A 122 -18.12 18.99 -15.84
C ASP A 122 -16.67 18.81 -16.38
N ALA A 123 -16.46 19.10 -17.66
CA ALA A 123 -15.16 18.91 -18.30
C ALA A 123 -14.02 19.71 -17.65
N GLY A 124 -14.30 20.96 -17.23
CA GLY A 124 -13.29 21.79 -16.56
C GLY A 124 -13.00 21.34 -15.14
N GLU A 125 -14.00 20.89 -14.40
CA GLU A 125 -13.85 20.29 -13.08
C GLU A 125 -13.08 18.96 -13.13
N TRP A 126 -13.29 18.17 -14.18
CA TRP A 126 -12.51 16.96 -14.44
C TRP A 126 -11.03 17.26 -14.69
N GLU A 127 -10.70 18.32 -15.42
CA GLU A 127 -9.30 18.73 -15.57
C GLU A 127 -8.65 19.07 -14.24
N VAL A 128 -9.38 19.77 -13.35
CA VAL A 128 -8.91 20.07 -12.00
C VAL A 128 -8.75 18.81 -11.17
N MET A 129 -9.72 17.88 -11.22
CA MET A 129 -9.65 16.62 -10.48
C MET A 129 -8.47 15.75 -10.94
N ARG A 130 -8.24 15.64 -12.24
CA ARG A 130 -7.13 14.85 -12.82
C ARG A 130 -5.74 15.40 -12.50
N ALA A 131 -5.64 16.59 -11.90
CA ALA A 131 -4.37 17.14 -11.47
C ALA A 131 -3.85 16.54 -10.15
N HIS A 132 -4.71 15.84 -9.34
CA HIS A 132 -4.31 15.37 -8.02
C HIS A 132 -3.10 14.41 -8.02
N PRO A 133 -2.86 13.51 -9.01
CA PRO A 133 -1.67 12.68 -8.97
C PRO A 133 -0.38 13.53 -9.06
N LEU A 134 -0.36 14.53 -9.92
CA LEU A 134 0.79 15.43 -10.07
C LEU A 134 0.97 16.35 -8.86
N LEU A 135 -0.12 16.84 -8.27
CA LEU A 135 -0.09 17.59 -7.01
C LEU A 135 0.45 16.72 -5.87
N GLY A 136 0.03 15.45 -5.81
CA GLY A 136 0.55 14.48 -4.85
C GLY A 136 2.06 14.29 -4.97
N VAL A 137 2.55 14.10 -6.18
CA VAL A 137 4.00 14.01 -6.44
C VAL A 137 4.73 15.27 -5.95
N GLN A 138 4.20 16.46 -6.22
CA GLN A 138 4.81 17.72 -5.76
C GLN A 138 4.85 17.81 -4.24
N MET A 139 3.79 17.37 -3.54
CA MET A 139 3.71 17.39 -2.08
C MET A 139 4.74 16.48 -1.42
N VAL A 140 5.03 15.32 -2.03
CA VAL A 140 5.97 14.34 -1.46
C VAL A 140 7.39 14.46 -2.01
N ALA A 141 7.66 15.35 -2.97
CA ALA A 141 8.95 15.46 -3.68
C ALA A 141 10.16 15.68 -2.75
N GLY A 142 9.95 16.25 -1.55
CA GLY A 142 11.02 16.46 -0.55
C GLY A 142 11.39 15.20 0.24
N ILE A 143 10.62 14.11 0.13
CA ILE A 143 10.76 12.92 0.95
C ILE A 143 11.48 11.82 0.15
N LYS A 144 12.82 11.79 0.26
CA LYS A 144 13.65 10.86 -0.53
C LYS A 144 13.37 9.37 -0.25
N SER A 145 12.81 9.04 0.90
CA SER A 145 12.50 7.67 1.30
C SER A 145 11.21 7.10 0.70
N LEU A 146 10.54 7.83 -0.20
CA LEU A 146 9.29 7.38 -0.81
C LEU A 146 9.47 6.71 -2.19
N GLY A 147 10.67 6.71 -2.80
CA GLY A 147 11.04 5.99 -4.02
C GLY A 147 9.87 5.51 -4.90
N SER A 148 9.59 4.22 -4.90
CA SER A 148 8.50 3.59 -5.67
C SER A 148 7.09 4.09 -5.27
N ALA A 149 6.90 4.65 -4.06
CA ALA A 149 5.64 5.27 -3.66
C ALA A 149 5.24 6.43 -4.59
N VAL A 150 6.22 7.23 -5.03
CA VAL A 150 5.97 8.37 -5.92
C VAL A 150 5.40 7.92 -7.26
N GLU A 151 5.82 6.76 -7.75
CA GLU A 151 5.32 6.19 -9.00
C GLU A 151 3.86 5.75 -8.87
N VAL A 152 3.49 5.14 -7.74
CA VAL A 152 2.08 4.80 -7.46
C VAL A 152 1.24 6.07 -7.38
N ILE A 153 1.66 7.08 -6.60
CA ILE A 153 0.96 8.37 -6.48
C ILE A 153 0.73 9.00 -7.85
N ARG A 154 1.74 8.94 -8.74
CA ARG A 154 1.65 9.53 -10.07
C ARG A 154 0.77 8.75 -11.01
N CYS A 155 0.82 7.39 -10.98
CA CYS A 155 0.36 6.54 -12.07
C CYS A 155 -0.85 5.67 -11.73
N HIS A 156 -1.45 5.77 -10.52
CA HIS A 156 -2.55 4.90 -10.11
C HIS A 156 -3.82 5.04 -10.95
N HIS A 157 -3.97 6.11 -11.72
CA HIS A 157 -5.06 6.32 -12.69
C HIS A 157 -4.64 6.07 -14.14
N GLU A 158 -3.43 5.58 -14.39
CA GLU A 158 -3.07 5.10 -15.71
C GLU A 158 -3.82 3.81 -16.03
N ARG A 159 -4.09 3.59 -17.32
CA ARG A 159 -4.84 2.44 -17.81
C ARG A 159 -3.96 1.64 -18.78
N TRP A 160 -4.10 0.34 -18.76
CA TRP A 160 -3.34 -0.54 -19.65
C TRP A 160 -3.46 -0.15 -21.13
N ASP A 161 -4.63 0.33 -21.57
CA ASP A 161 -4.92 0.77 -22.92
C ASP A 161 -4.41 2.20 -23.27
N GLY A 162 -3.71 2.87 -22.33
CA GLY A 162 -3.16 4.22 -22.50
C GLY A 162 -4.19 5.35 -22.46
N LYS A 163 -5.45 5.06 -22.10
CA LYS A 163 -6.50 6.08 -21.97
C LYS A 163 -6.60 6.67 -20.57
N GLY A 164 -5.65 6.33 -19.70
CA GLY A 164 -5.54 6.86 -18.35
C GLY A 164 -4.95 8.26 -18.27
N TYR A 165 -4.66 8.69 -17.07
CA TYR A 165 -4.01 9.97 -16.78
C TYR A 165 -3.03 9.83 -15.60
N PRO A 166 -2.10 10.76 -15.40
CA PRO A 166 -1.92 12.05 -16.06
C PRO A 166 -1.06 12.00 -17.34
N SER A 167 -0.33 10.91 -17.58
CA SER A 167 0.68 10.83 -18.64
C SER A 167 0.23 10.02 -19.87
N GLY A 168 -0.86 9.24 -19.76
CA GLY A 168 -1.33 8.34 -20.81
C GLY A 168 -0.38 7.17 -21.07
N LEU A 169 0.26 6.67 -20.00
CA LEU A 169 1.14 5.50 -20.10
C LEU A 169 0.31 4.26 -20.48
N ALA A 170 0.89 3.37 -21.28
CA ALA A 170 0.22 2.15 -21.73
C ALA A 170 1.08 0.91 -21.46
N GLY A 171 0.41 -0.22 -21.16
CA GLY A 171 1.07 -1.50 -21.00
C GLY A 171 2.13 -1.47 -19.90
N GLU A 172 3.27 -2.09 -20.18
CA GLU A 172 4.40 -2.20 -19.26
C GLU A 172 5.13 -0.87 -18.97
N ALA A 173 4.79 0.23 -19.67
CA ALA A 173 5.28 1.55 -19.32
C ALA A 173 4.67 2.07 -18.01
N ILE A 174 3.57 1.49 -17.54
CA ILE A 174 2.98 1.78 -16.25
C ILE A 174 3.77 1.01 -15.18
N PRO A 175 4.27 1.68 -14.10
CA PRO A 175 4.98 1.01 -13.02
C PRO A 175 4.15 -0.12 -12.38
N ASP A 176 4.81 -1.23 -12.03
CA ASP A 176 4.16 -2.44 -11.51
C ASP A 176 3.25 -2.17 -10.32
N GLY A 177 3.74 -1.38 -9.36
CA GLY A 177 2.95 -0.99 -8.19
C GLY A 177 1.68 -0.21 -8.54
N ALA A 178 1.71 0.63 -9.57
CA ALA A 178 0.53 1.36 -10.02
C ALA A 178 -0.47 0.43 -10.73
N ARG A 179 0.03 -0.56 -11.51
CA ARG A 179 -0.82 -1.58 -12.14
C ARG A 179 -1.55 -2.44 -11.11
N VAL A 180 -0.84 -2.86 -10.05
CA VAL A 180 -1.42 -3.60 -8.93
C VAL A 180 -2.45 -2.76 -8.19
N PHE A 181 -2.09 -1.51 -7.86
CA PHE A 181 -2.96 -0.63 -7.08
C PHE A 181 -4.25 -0.29 -7.82
N SER A 182 -4.21 -0.08 -9.13
CA SER A 182 -5.41 0.25 -9.93
C SER A 182 -6.50 -0.83 -9.84
N VAL A 183 -6.12 -2.12 -9.77
CA VAL A 183 -7.06 -3.23 -9.59
C VAL A 183 -7.65 -3.21 -8.18
N ALA A 184 -6.81 -3.03 -7.15
CA ALA A 184 -7.23 -3.02 -5.75
C ALA A 184 -8.19 -1.85 -5.46
N ASP A 185 -7.88 -0.65 -5.96
CA ASP A 185 -8.71 0.54 -5.80
C ASP A 185 -10.05 0.40 -6.53
N ALA A 186 -10.04 -0.09 -7.77
CA ALA A 186 -11.27 -0.36 -8.51
C ALA A 186 -12.15 -1.40 -7.81
N PHE A 187 -11.54 -2.46 -7.26
CA PHE A 187 -12.27 -3.49 -6.52
C PHE A 187 -12.92 -2.93 -5.25
N ASP A 188 -12.18 -2.18 -4.42
CA ASP A 188 -12.76 -1.53 -3.24
C ASP A 188 -13.83 -0.49 -3.63
N ALA A 189 -13.57 0.29 -4.67
CA ALA A 189 -14.56 1.24 -5.18
C ALA A 189 -15.87 0.57 -5.58
N MET A 190 -15.84 -0.62 -6.17
CA MET A 190 -17.02 -1.37 -6.58
C MET A 190 -17.74 -2.04 -5.40
N THR A 191 -17.00 -2.54 -4.43
CA THR A 191 -17.54 -3.32 -3.30
C THR A 191 -17.90 -2.47 -2.08
N SER A 192 -17.72 -1.15 -2.14
CA SER A 192 -18.01 -0.21 -1.05
C SER A 192 -19.15 0.76 -1.42
N ASP A 193 -20.00 1.09 -0.44
CA ASP A 193 -21.00 2.14 -0.59
C ASP A 193 -20.31 3.50 -0.73
N ARG A 194 -20.69 4.28 -1.72
CA ARG A 194 -20.27 5.69 -1.90
C ARG A 194 -21.51 6.59 -1.83
N PRO A 195 -21.36 7.90 -1.56
CA PRO A 195 -22.51 8.81 -1.40
C PRO A 195 -23.50 8.76 -2.56
N TYR A 196 -23.03 8.46 -3.77
CA TYR A 196 -23.83 8.48 -5.01
C TYR A 196 -24.06 7.10 -5.61
N ARG A 197 -23.46 6.02 -5.03
CA ARG A 197 -23.53 4.67 -5.59
C ARG A 197 -23.47 3.60 -4.50
N LYS A 198 -24.40 2.65 -4.55
CA LYS A 198 -24.34 1.45 -3.72
C LYS A 198 -23.27 0.48 -4.20
N ALA A 199 -22.71 -0.27 -3.26
CA ALA A 199 -21.83 -1.39 -3.56
C ALA A 199 -22.52 -2.39 -4.47
N ILE A 200 -21.77 -2.93 -5.42
CA ILE A 200 -22.21 -4.09 -6.21
C ILE A 200 -21.81 -5.39 -5.50
N PRO A 201 -22.48 -6.51 -5.78
CA PRO A 201 -22.13 -7.81 -5.21
C PRO A 201 -20.67 -8.18 -5.51
N PHE A 202 -20.02 -8.85 -4.55
CA PHE A 202 -18.63 -9.29 -4.62
C PHE A 202 -18.30 -10.02 -5.94
N ASP A 203 -19.12 -11.03 -6.30
CA ASP A 203 -18.89 -11.82 -7.52
C ASP A 203 -18.98 -10.95 -8.79
N ARG A 204 -19.85 -9.94 -8.77
CA ARG A 204 -19.99 -9.01 -9.89
C ARG A 204 -18.76 -8.11 -9.99
N ALA A 205 -18.20 -7.63 -8.87
CA ALA A 205 -16.98 -6.85 -8.88
C ALA A 205 -15.79 -7.67 -9.41
N CYS A 206 -15.67 -8.94 -9.02
CA CYS A 206 -14.65 -9.84 -9.56
C CYS A 206 -14.78 -10.01 -11.09
N GLN A 207 -16.01 -10.12 -11.61
CA GLN A 207 -16.27 -10.23 -13.05
C GLN A 207 -15.88 -8.95 -13.79
N GLU A 208 -16.22 -7.77 -13.25
CA GLU A 208 -15.84 -6.47 -13.84
C GLU A 208 -14.31 -6.30 -13.92
N ILE A 209 -13.57 -6.74 -12.89
CA ILE A 209 -12.10 -6.76 -12.93
C ILE A 209 -11.60 -7.69 -14.04
N ALA A 210 -12.16 -8.91 -14.13
CA ALA A 210 -11.77 -9.88 -15.15
C ALA A 210 -12.03 -9.35 -16.57
N ASP A 211 -13.19 -8.75 -16.80
CA ASP A 211 -13.60 -8.18 -18.10
C ASP A 211 -12.74 -6.95 -18.48
N GLY A 212 -12.16 -6.26 -17.47
CA GLY A 212 -11.27 -5.12 -17.64
C GLY A 212 -9.84 -5.48 -18.06
N GLY A 213 -9.47 -6.77 -18.02
CA GLY A 213 -8.13 -7.25 -18.39
C GLY A 213 -7.75 -6.91 -19.83
N GLY A 214 -6.56 -6.37 -20.07
CA GLY A 214 -6.08 -5.95 -21.39
C GLY A 214 -6.65 -4.62 -21.89
N SER A 215 -7.56 -3.99 -21.12
CA SER A 215 -8.10 -2.67 -21.40
C SER A 215 -7.81 -1.69 -20.27
N GLN A 216 -8.52 -1.75 -19.19
CA GLN A 216 -8.27 -0.92 -18.01
C GLN A 216 -7.08 -1.46 -17.21
N PHE A 217 -7.01 -2.76 -17.02
CA PHE A 217 -6.07 -3.43 -16.12
C PHE A 217 -5.04 -4.28 -16.88
N ASP A 218 -3.87 -4.43 -16.27
CA ASP A 218 -2.85 -5.38 -16.74
C ASP A 218 -3.39 -6.82 -16.68
N PRO A 219 -3.34 -7.57 -17.80
CA PRO A 219 -3.80 -8.96 -17.82
C PRO A 219 -3.11 -9.86 -16.79
N ALA A 220 -1.80 -9.66 -16.53
CA ALA A 220 -1.06 -10.44 -15.55
C ALA A 220 -1.52 -10.16 -14.12
N VAL A 221 -1.82 -8.90 -13.81
CA VAL A 221 -2.36 -8.51 -12.51
C VAL A 221 -3.79 -9.04 -12.33
N VAL A 222 -4.60 -9.05 -13.39
CA VAL A 222 -5.96 -9.65 -13.38
C VAL A 222 -5.91 -11.16 -13.19
N GLU A 223 -4.95 -11.85 -13.79
CA GLU A 223 -4.72 -13.29 -13.58
C GLU A 223 -4.38 -13.57 -12.10
N ALA A 224 -3.44 -12.82 -11.53
CA ALA A 224 -3.07 -12.93 -10.12
C ALA A 224 -4.26 -12.61 -9.19
N PHE A 225 -5.04 -11.55 -9.50
CA PHE A 225 -6.27 -11.23 -8.77
C PHE A 225 -7.25 -12.40 -8.78
N THR A 226 -7.50 -12.99 -9.95
CA THR A 226 -8.41 -14.13 -10.09
C THR A 226 -7.94 -15.34 -9.27
N ALA A 227 -6.63 -15.56 -9.19
CA ALA A 227 -6.05 -16.64 -8.39
C ALA A 227 -6.29 -16.47 -6.88
N ILE A 228 -6.32 -15.23 -6.37
CA ILE A 228 -6.56 -14.96 -4.94
C ILE A 228 -8.05 -14.77 -4.59
N VAL A 229 -8.95 -14.64 -5.58
CA VAL A 229 -10.40 -14.50 -5.34
C VAL A 229 -10.96 -15.50 -4.33
N PRO A 230 -10.58 -16.80 -4.28
CA PRO A 230 -11.09 -17.73 -3.29
C PRO A 230 -10.73 -17.38 -1.84
N ALA A 231 -9.63 -16.66 -1.62
CA ALA A 231 -9.19 -16.22 -0.29
C ALA A 231 -9.71 -14.82 0.07
N LEU A 232 -10.10 -14.01 -0.92
CA LEU A 232 -10.59 -12.65 -0.71
C LEU A 232 -11.87 -12.52 0.12
N PRO A 233 -12.85 -13.46 0.13
CA PRO A 233 -14.05 -13.32 0.95
C PRO A 233 -13.75 -13.20 2.45
N GLU A 234 -12.76 -13.92 2.97
CA GLU A 234 -12.35 -13.82 4.37
C GLU A 234 -11.69 -12.47 4.65
N LEU A 235 -10.78 -12.02 3.78
CA LEU A 235 -10.16 -10.70 3.87
C LEU A 235 -11.22 -9.60 3.73
N HIS A 236 -12.10 -9.68 2.73
CA HIS A 236 -13.18 -8.75 2.49
C HIS A 236 -14.13 -8.64 3.71
N ALA A 237 -14.58 -9.77 4.28
CA ALA A 237 -15.43 -9.79 5.46
C ALA A 237 -14.74 -9.18 6.68
N SER A 238 -13.45 -9.45 6.90
CA SER A 238 -12.68 -8.88 8.01
C SER A 238 -12.55 -7.36 7.90
N LEU A 239 -12.31 -6.85 6.68
CA LEU A 239 -12.13 -5.43 6.40
C LEU A 239 -13.45 -4.65 6.46
N HIS A 240 -14.55 -5.22 5.98
CA HIS A 240 -15.87 -4.59 6.04
C HIS A 240 -16.55 -4.75 7.40
N GLY A 241 -16.24 -5.80 8.17
CA GLY A 241 -16.76 -6.02 9.52
C GLY A 241 -16.20 -5.03 10.56
N GLN A 242 -15.02 -4.48 10.37
CA GLN A 242 -14.42 -3.49 11.27
C GLN A 242 -15.02 -2.08 11.15
N GLY A 243 -15.81 -1.81 10.07
CA GLY A 243 -16.44 -0.50 9.81
C GLY A 243 -17.83 -0.32 10.43
N ALA A 244 -18.45 -1.35 11.01
CA ALA A 244 -19.86 -1.31 11.43
C ALA A 244 -20.11 -0.70 12.82
N GLY A 245 -19.15 -0.02 13.44
CA GLY A 245 -19.21 0.59 14.77
C GLY A 245 -19.77 2.02 14.84
N GLY A 246 -20.31 2.59 13.75
CA GLY A 246 -20.83 3.97 13.72
C GLY A 246 -22.19 4.05 13.05
N SER A 247 -23.27 3.81 13.80
CA SER A 247 -24.65 3.94 13.31
C SER A 247 -25.10 5.40 13.24
N GLY A 248 -25.36 5.90 12.01
CA GLY A 248 -26.17 7.10 11.76
C GLY A 248 -27.42 6.71 10.93
N PRO A 249 -28.57 7.41 11.02
CA PRO A 249 -29.87 6.90 10.64
C PRO A 249 -30.13 6.88 9.13
N ALA A 250 -30.90 5.85 8.73
CA ALA A 250 -31.37 5.61 7.37
C ALA A 250 -32.29 6.72 6.84
N GLY A 251 -31.97 7.22 5.64
CA GLY A 251 -32.86 8.04 4.83
C GLY A 251 -33.29 7.25 3.58
N ALA A 252 -34.59 7.16 3.34
CA ALA A 252 -35.25 6.35 2.33
C ALA A 252 -35.24 6.95 0.91
N GLY A 253 -35.10 6.11 -0.09
CA GLY A 253 -35.85 6.16 -1.35
C GLY A 253 -35.23 6.89 -2.52
N ALA A 254 -34.80 6.17 -3.56
CA ALA A 254 -34.94 6.57 -4.95
C ALA A 254 -34.88 5.34 -5.88
N GLY A 255 -35.73 5.29 -6.87
CA GLY A 255 -36.04 4.20 -7.77
C GLY A 255 -35.03 3.95 -8.90
N PRO A 256 -35.28 2.96 -9.78
CA PRO A 256 -34.30 2.40 -10.70
C PRO A 256 -34.19 3.21 -12.00
N GLY A 257 -32.98 3.55 -12.38
CA GLY A 257 -32.67 4.24 -13.62
C GLY A 257 -31.26 3.92 -14.13
N ALA A 258 -31.26 3.22 -15.28
CA ALA A 258 -30.21 3.15 -16.29
C ALA A 258 -28.83 2.64 -15.89
N VAL A 259 -28.62 1.36 -16.16
CA VAL A 259 -27.33 0.71 -16.37
C VAL A 259 -26.79 1.08 -17.75
N ASP A 260 -26.07 2.18 -17.88
CA ASP A 260 -25.15 2.39 -19.01
C ASP A 260 -23.99 3.27 -18.57
N SER A 261 -22.77 2.79 -18.90
CA SER A 261 -21.48 3.50 -18.68
C SER A 261 -20.84 3.41 -17.29
N LEU A 262 -20.49 2.18 -16.84
CA LEU A 262 -19.57 1.97 -15.71
C LEU A 262 -18.12 2.39 -16.02
N ALA A 263 -17.78 2.62 -17.28
CA ALA A 263 -16.41 2.94 -17.73
C ALA A 263 -15.96 4.39 -17.47
N HIS A 264 -16.81 5.27 -16.94
CA HIS A 264 -16.52 6.71 -16.78
C HIS A 264 -16.73 7.24 -15.35
N SER A 265 -16.92 6.37 -14.36
CA SER A 265 -17.28 6.78 -12.98
C SER A 265 -16.35 6.24 -11.90
N ILE A 266 -15.15 5.80 -12.25
CA ILE A 266 -14.06 5.58 -11.28
C ILE A 266 -13.18 6.81 -11.36
N PRO A 267 -13.02 7.58 -10.25
CA PRO A 267 -12.20 8.77 -10.22
C PRO A 267 -10.75 8.48 -10.53
#